data_4ba2aff7f1c4e894d6ff316b06d468a3
#
_entry.id   4ba2aff7f1c4e894d6ff316b06d468a3
#
_cell.length_a   1.000
_cell.length_b   1.000
_cell.length_c   1.000
_cell.angle_alpha   90.00
_cell.angle_beta   90.00
_cell.angle_gamma   90.00
#
_symmetry.space_group_name_H-M   'P 1'
#
loop_
_entity.id
_entity.type
_entity.pdbx_description
1 polymer ?
#
loop_
_entity_poly.entity_id
_entity_poly.type
_entity_poly.pdbx_seq_one_letter_code
_entity_poly.pdbx_strand_id
1 'polypeptide(L)'
;MPFSLLKYGLNKDYPFENNADLPKPTVLKDSYDVVIIGGGGHGVSIAYYLAKYHGITNVAILEKNYLGGGNTARNTAVIRSNYLTSEGVKFYTESVKMFKELSNEFDFNIMYSQRGQLTLAHTDAAIRSFRQRVEINKHFGGRSELIDTQQIKELVPTLNMNPAHLPVLAGLWHMDGATARHDAVAWGYAKGATQRGVELHQLTEVEEIIVKDGAVTGVKTNRGTVNCGVAVQAVAGHSSLLAAKAGFRMPILSYPLQAMVTQPVKPFLDPLVSSSALHCYVQQTGRGEVVFGGGSDPYPLYNTRSTLEMKESLLAHAIEMFPFLADLRLMRQWAGITDMTADYSPIMGLSPVKNYYLDAGWGTWGFKATPICGKTIAELIASGGKVPDIIAPFAMDRFDRFTQVNEMGKPLMPKRAI
;
A
#
# COMPACT_ATOMS: atom_id res chain seq x y z
N MET A 1 24.59 -28.43 1.62
CA MET A 1 24.81 -27.13 1.00
C MET A 1 25.49 -27.33 -0.33
N PRO A 2 25.07 -26.65 -1.42
CA PRO A 2 25.78 -26.74 -2.71
C PRO A 2 27.21 -26.21 -2.52
N PHE A 3 28.19 -26.90 -3.11
CA PHE A 3 29.61 -26.53 -3.04
C PHE A 3 29.89 -25.07 -3.49
N SER A 4 29.03 -24.49 -4.33
CA SER A 4 29.10 -23.09 -4.74
C SER A 4 28.96 -22.11 -3.56
N LEU A 5 28.10 -22.39 -2.58
CA LEU A 5 27.93 -21.53 -1.40
C LEU A 5 29.14 -21.59 -0.45
N LEU A 6 29.82 -22.73 -0.37
CA LEU A 6 31.09 -22.85 0.36
C LEU A 6 32.21 -22.04 -0.31
N LYS A 7 32.26 -22.04 -1.63
CA LYS A 7 33.24 -21.25 -2.42
C LYS A 7 33.04 -19.76 -2.21
N TYR A 8 31.79 -19.27 -2.15
CA TYR A 8 31.47 -17.88 -1.86
C TYR A 8 31.71 -17.49 -0.40
N GLY A 9 31.53 -18.41 0.55
CA GLY A 9 31.79 -18.14 1.97
C GLY A 9 33.27 -18.14 2.35
N LEU A 10 34.12 -18.73 1.53
CA LEU A 10 35.59 -18.78 1.76
C LEU A 10 36.36 -17.72 0.98
N ASN A 11 35.80 -17.16 -0.07
CA ASN A 11 36.38 -16.04 -0.81
C ASN A 11 35.87 -14.72 -0.23
N LYS A 12 36.79 -13.84 0.16
CA LYS A 12 36.48 -12.47 0.60
C LYS A 12 35.95 -11.58 -0.54
N ASP A 13 36.07 -12.01 -1.78
CA ASP A 13 35.50 -11.34 -2.96
C ASP A 13 34.02 -11.76 -3.13
N TYR A 14 33.17 -11.18 -2.33
CA TYR A 14 31.73 -11.32 -2.50
C TYR A 14 31.30 -10.62 -3.79
N PRO A 15 30.51 -11.26 -4.67
CA PRO A 15 30.06 -10.63 -5.91
C PRO A 15 29.14 -9.42 -5.70
N PHE A 16 28.83 -9.07 -4.44
CA PHE A 16 28.05 -7.90 -4.06
C PHE A 16 28.83 -6.59 -3.99
N GLU A 17 30.19 -6.62 -3.94
CA GLU A 17 30.99 -5.38 -3.95
C GLU A 17 30.89 -4.60 -5.26
N ASN A 18 30.51 -5.27 -6.35
CA ASN A 18 30.31 -4.67 -7.68
C ASN A 18 28.85 -4.51 -8.08
N ASN A 19 27.91 -4.56 -7.16
CA ASN A 19 26.49 -4.35 -7.48
C ASN A 19 26.23 -2.86 -7.72
N ALA A 20 26.60 -2.39 -8.92
CA ALA A 20 26.43 -1.01 -9.38
C ALA A 20 24.95 -0.56 -9.36
N ASP A 21 24.03 -1.50 -9.16
CA ASP A 21 22.60 -1.30 -9.18
C ASP A 21 21.99 -0.88 -7.83
N LEU A 22 22.73 -1.02 -6.72
CA LEU A 22 22.24 -0.57 -5.41
C LEU A 22 22.52 0.93 -5.23
N PRO A 23 21.54 1.69 -4.73
CA PRO A 23 21.76 3.10 -4.40
C PRO A 23 22.90 3.23 -3.39
N LYS A 24 23.97 3.91 -3.78
CA LYS A 24 25.10 4.18 -2.86
C LYS A 24 24.70 5.27 -1.88
N PRO A 25 25.11 5.17 -0.59
CA PRO A 25 24.95 6.27 0.35
C PRO A 25 25.68 7.52 -0.16
N THR A 26 24.92 8.57 -0.40
CA THR A 26 25.46 9.87 -0.83
C THR A 26 25.57 10.81 0.36
N VAL A 27 26.41 11.82 0.25
CA VAL A 27 26.47 12.91 1.23
C VAL A 27 25.18 13.73 1.09
N LEU A 28 24.52 14.03 2.21
CA LEU A 28 23.33 14.86 2.22
C LEU A 28 23.72 16.30 1.80
N LYS A 29 23.07 16.84 0.77
CA LYS A 29 23.28 18.22 0.32
C LYS A 29 22.60 19.20 1.27
N ASP A 30 23.04 20.43 1.25
CA ASP A 30 22.44 21.51 2.03
C ASP A 30 21.04 21.92 1.53
N SER A 31 20.74 21.65 0.24
CA SER A 31 19.47 22.03 -0.38
C SER A 31 19.06 21.11 -1.53
N TYR A 32 17.74 20.87 -1.63
CA TYR A 32 17.06 20.19 -2.75
C TYR A 32 15.85 20.98 -3.21
N ASP A 33 15.45 20.76 -4.45
CA ASP A 33 14.20 21.32 -4.97
C ASP A 33 13.00 20.64 -4.27
N VAL A 34 13.09 19.31 -4.11
CA VAL A 34 12.04 18.50 -3.45
C VAL A 34 12.66 17.55 -2.44
N VAL A 35 12.12 17.53 -1.23
CA VAL A 35 12.40 16.53 -0.20
C VAL A 35 11.17 15.63 -0.05
N ILE A 36 11.34 14.33 -0.23
CA ILE A 36 10.31 13.32 -0.01
C ILE A 36 10.62 12.58 1.29
N ILE A 37 9.73 12.68 2.25
CA ILE A 37 9.87 12.06 3.57
C ILE A 37 9.17 10.69 3.55
N GLY A 38 9.99 9.63 3.59
CA GLY A 38 9.58 8.24 3.52
C GLY A 38 10.04 7.54 2.24
N GLY A 39 10.87 6.50 2.38
CA GLY A 39 11.38 5.65 1.30
C GLY A 39 10.52 4.41 1.05
N GLY A 40 9.23 4.47 1.30
CA GLY A 40 8.25 3.44 0.92
C GLY A 40 7.90 3.49 -0.56
N GLY A 41 7.06 2.55 -1.02
CA GLY A 41 6.61 2.47 -2.42
C GLY A 41 6.13 3.81 -2.97
N HIS A 42 5.35 4.57 -2.21
CA HIS A 42 4.83 5.88 -2.63
C HIS A 42 5.95 6.91 -2.78
N GLY A 43 6.81 7.07 -1.76
CA GLY A 43 7.89 8.05 -1.85
C GLY A 43 8.83 7.81 -3.03
N VAL A 44 9.23 6.55 -3.27
CA VAL A 44 10.10 6.24 -4.43
C VAL A 44 9.38 6.38 -5.77
N SER A 45 8.05 6.12 -5.83
CA SER A 45 7.29 6.33 -7.05
C SER A 45 7.09 7.82 -7.38
N ILE A 46 6.84 8.66 -6.37
CA ILE A 46 6.78 10.13 -6.52
C ILE A 46 8.11 10.63 -7.11
N ALA A 47 9.23 10.26 -6.51
CA ALA A 47 10.56 10.64 -6.97
C ALA A 47 10.84 10.19 -8.42
N TYR A 48 10.47 8.95 -8.74
CA TYR A 48 10.61 8.41 -10.08
C TYR A 48 9.86 9.21 -11.13
N TYR A 49 8.58 9.52 -10.87
CA TYR A 49 7.77 10.26 -11.83
C TYR A 49 8.14 11.74 -11.91
N LEU A 50 8.62 12.39 -10.82
CA LEU A 50 9.22 13.72 -10.86
C LEU A 50 10.41 13.74 -11.83
N ALA A 51 11.33 12.80 -11.70
CA ALA A 51 12.51 12.74 -12.56
C ALA A 51 12.16 12.36 -14.00
N LYS A 52 11.27 11.35 -14.19
CA LYS A 52 10.93 10.80 -15.51
C LYS A 52 10.11 11.75 -16.37
N TYR A 53 9.04 12.33 -15.81
CA TYR A 53 8.08 13.09 -16.61
C TYR A 53 8.26 14.60 -16.52
N HIS A 54 8.91 15.07 -15.45
CA HIS A 54 9.02 16.51 -15.20
C HIS A 54 10.47 17.02 -15.17
N GLY A 55 11.46 16.14 -15.31
CA GLY A 55 12.87 16.51 -15.29
C GLY A 55 13.37 17.08 -13.95
N ILE A 56 12.58 16.94 -12.88
CA ILE A 56 12.93 17.37 -11.53
C ILE A 56 13.77 16.29 -10.88
N THR A 57 15.10 16.48 -10.84
CA THR A 57 16.08 15.46 -10.41
C THR A 57 16.84 15.84 -9.14
N ASN A 58 16.86 17.13 -8.75
CA ASN A 58 17.42 17.55 -7.47
C ASN A 58 16.46 17.23 -6.32
N VAL A 59 16.26 15.92 -6.11
CA VAL A 59 15.27 15.34 -5.19
C VAL A 59 16.00 14.46 -4.17
N ALA A 60 15.69 14.63 -2.89
CA ALA A 60 16.09 13.73 -1.83
C ALA A 60 14.92 12.90 -1.33
N ILE A 61 15.09 11.58 -1.24
CA ILE A 61 14.20 10.69 -0.48
C ILE A 61 14.87 10.44 0.87
N LEU A 62 14.23 10.84 1.96
CA LEU A 62 14.72 10.65 3.32
C LEU A 62 13.96 9.51 3.99
N GLU A 63 14.64 8.39 4.25
CA GLU A 63 14.09 7.20 4.88
C GLU A 63 14.77 6.92 6.22
N LYS A 64 13.98 6.85 7.29
CA LYS A 64 14.51 6.65 8.64
C LYS A 64 15.18 5.29 8.85
N ASN A 65 14.73 4.27 8.12
CA ASN A 65 15.29 2.92 8.20
C ASN A 65 15.95 2.56 6.86
N TYR A 66 15.39 1.58 6.16
CA TYR A 66 15.86 1.12 4.85
C TYR A 66 14.71 1.19 3.83
N LEU A 67 15.08 1.24 2.58
CA LEU A 67 14.16 1.29 1.44
C LEU A 67 13.03 0.26 1.56
N GLY A 68 11.78 0.73 1.54
CA GLY A 68 10.61 -0.12 1.64
C GLY A 68 10.37 -0.73 3.02
N GLY A 69 11.21 -0.47 4.03
CA GLY A 69 11.19 -1.11 5.34
C GLY A 69 9.96 -0.80 6.21
N GLY A 70 9.13 0.16 5.82
CA GLY A 70 7.86 0.48 6.46
C GLY A 70 6.71 -0.48 6.06
N ASN A 71 5.53 0.07 5.79
CA ASN A 71 4.36 -0.70 5.37
C ASN A 71 4.56 -1.43 4.03
N THR A 72 5.45 -0.95 3.17
CA THR A 72 5.77 -1.62 1.90
C THR A 72 6.26 -3.05 2.12
N ALA A 73 7.18 -3.28 3.06
CA ALA A 73 7.66 -4.63 3.38
C ALA A 73 6.64 -5.47 4.18
N ARG A 74 5.55 -4.87 4.65
CA ARG A 74 4.56 -5.52 5.51
C ARG A 74 3.22 -5.75 4.85
N ASN A 75 3.03 -5.25 3.62
CA ASN A 75 1.80 -5.46 2.88
C ASN A 75 1.75 -6.87 2.26
N THR A 76 0.56 -7.28 1.86
CA THR A 76 0.31 -8.59 1.24
C THR A 76 0.16 -8.51 -0.27
N ALA A 77 0.55 -7.38 -0.85
CA ALA A 77 0.75 -7.16 -2.28
C ALA A 77 -0.50 -7.34 -3.17
N VAL A 78 -1.69 -7.14 -2.61
CA VAL A 78 -2.94 -7.24 -3.35
C VAL A 78 -3.16 -6.00 -4.22
N ILE A 79 -3.44 -6.22 -5.50
CA ILE A 79 -3.75 -5.19 -6.50
C ILE A 79 -5.18 -5.41 -6.99
N ARG A 80 -6.02 -4.38 -6.93
CA ARG A 80 -7.42 -4.45 -7.35
C ARG A 80 -8.03 -3.06 -7.56
N SER A 81 -9.15 -2.98 -8.29
CA SER A 81 -9.90 -1.74 -8.53
C SER A 81 -11.40 -1.85 -8.24
N ASN A 82 -11.86 -2.94 -7.65
CA ASN A 82 -13.26 -3.20 -7.35
C ASN A 82 -13.77 -2.42 -6.11
N TYR A 83 -13.73 -1.11 -6.18
CA TYR A 83 -14.18 -0.21 -5.12
C TYR A 83 -15.68 0.12 -5.21
N LEU A 84 -16.20 0.86 -4.23
CA LEU A 84 -17.62 1.17 -4.11
C LEU A 84 -17.98 2.52 -4.76
N THR A 85 -17.07 3.49 -4.71
CA THR A 85 -17.31 4.85 -5.23
C THR A 85 -16.76 5.01 -6.64
N SER A 86 -17.32 5.94 -7.40
CA SER A 86 -16.83 6.31 -8.73
C SER A 86 -15.40 6.82 -8.69
N GLU A 87 -15.06 7.58 -7.65
CA GLU A 87 -13.75 8.16 -7.40
C GLU A 87 -12.70 7.07 -7.21
N GLY A 88 -12.98 6.13 -6.31
CA GLY A 88 -12.09 5.01 -6.05
C GLY A 88 -11.94 4.08 -7.25
N VAL A 89 -13.03 3.73 -7.93
CA VAL A 89 -12.93 2.86 -9.12
C VAL A 89 -12.09 3.50 -10.21
N LYS A 90 -12.30 4.78 -10.53
CA LYS A 90 -11.48 5.51 -11.51
C LYS A 90 -10.01 5.51 -11.12
N PHE A 91 -9.71 5.91 -9.89
CA PHE A 91 -8.35 6.02 -9.38
C PHE A 91 -7.61 4.68 -9.42
N TYR A 92 -8.21 3.63 -8.86
CA TYR A 92 -7.56 2.32 -8.80
C TYR A 92 -7.54 1.57 -10.12
N THR A 93 -8.49 1.82 -11.04
CA THR A 93 -8.46 1.25 -12.39
C THR A 93 -7.26 1.78 -13.17
N GLU A 94 -6.96 3.08 -13.09
CA GLU A 94 -5.75 3.64 -13.67
C GLU A 94 -4.48 3.05 -13.03
N SER A 95 -4.47 2.86 -11.72
CA SER A 95 -3.34 2.23 -11.04
C SER A 95 -3.11 0.78 -11.50
N VAL A 96 -4.16 -0.02 -11.67
CA VAL A 96 -4.07 -1.40 -12.19
C VAL A 96 -3.49 -1.42 -13.59
N LYS A 97 -3.92 -0.50 -14.46
CA LYS A 97 -3.35 -0.36 -15.82
C LYS A 97 -1.84 -0.09 -15.75
N MET A 98 -1.43 0.84 -14.90
CA MET A 98 -0.01 1.16 -14.71
C MET A 98 0.78 -0.04 -14.19
N PHE A 99 0.25 -0.81 -13.22
CA PHE A 99 0.93 -2.01 -12.70
C PHE A 99 1.23 -3.05 -13.77
N LYS A 100 0.37 -3.22 -14.77
CA LYS A 100 0.57 -4.17 -15.89
C LYS A 100 1.82 -3.86 -16.70
N GLU A 101 2.17 -2.58 -16.79
CA GLU A 101 3.29 -2.09 -17.59
C GLU A 101 4.61 -1.92 -16.80
N LEU A 102 4.56 -1.96 -15.47
CA LEU A 102 5.73 -1.62 -14.65
C LEU A 102 6.94 -2.52 -14.89
N SER A 103 6.76 -3.81 -15.16
CA SER A 103 7.89 -4.70 -15.44
C SER A 103 8.63 -4.29 -16.70
N ASN A 104 7.89 -3.89 -17.74
CA ASN A 104 8.46 -3.38 -18.99
C ASN A 104 9.09 -2.00 -18.77
N GLU A 105 8.40 -1.13 -18.02
CA GLU A 105 8.84 0.23 -17.73
C GLU A 105 10.18 0.29 -16.98
N PHE A 106 10.39 -0.67 -16.08
CA PHE A 106 11.61 -0.75 -15.27
C PHE A 106 12.73 -1.59 -15.88
N ASP A 107 12.43 -2.34 -16.95
CA ASP A 107 13.27 -3.47 -17.36
C ASP A 107 13.62 -4.37 -16.15
N PHE A 108 12.60 -4.65 -15.34
CA PHE A 108 12.74 -5.36 -14.08
C PHE A 108 11.44 -6.08 -13.69
N ASN A 109 11.49 -7.39 -13.51
CA ASN A 109 10.31 -8.19 -13.22
C ASN A 109 9.79 -7.96 -11.80
N ILE A 110 8.65 -7.30 -11.66
CA ILE A 110 7.94 -7.11 -10.39
C ILE A 110 7.07 -8.31 -10.00
N MET A 111 7.10 -9.40 -10.77
CA MET A 111 6.28 -10.60 -10.57
C MET A 111 4.78 -10.30 -10.52
N TYR A 112 4.31 -9.42 -11.42
CA TYR A 112 2.89 -9.14 -11.54
C TYR A 112 2.13 -10.38 -11.99
N SER A 113 1.12 -10.78 -11.23
CA SER A 113 0.32 -11.98 -11.49
C SER A 113 -1.17 -11.66 -11.35
N GLN A 114 -1.87 -11.59 -12.48
CA GLN A 114 -3.31 -11.36 -12.52
C GLN A 114 -4.04 -12.69 -12.40
N ARG A 115 -4.61 -12.96 -11.23
CA ARG A 115 -5.33 -14.21 -10.92
C ARG A 115 -6.76 -13.97 -10.48
N GLY A 116 -7.19 -12.72 -10.42
CA GLY A 116 -8.50 -12.32 -9.93
C GLY A 116 -8.60 -12.25 -8.41
N GLN A 117 -9.74 -11.71 -7.97
CA GLN A 117 -10.13 -11.64 -6.57
C GLN A 117 -11.59 -12.02 -6.41
N LEU A 118 -11.87 -12.91 -5.49
CA LEU A 118 -13.20 -13.32 -5.09
C LEU A 118 -13.52 -12.74 -3.70
N THR A 119 -14.61 -11.98 -3.57
CA THR A 119 -15.14 -11.53 -2.28
C THR A 119 -16.45 -12.25 -2.00
N LEU A 120 -16.52 -12.92 -0.84
CA LEU A 120 -17.67 -13.76 -0.48
C LEU A 120 -18.79 -12.94 0.15
N ALA A 121 -20.04 -13.23 -0.25
CA ALA A 121 -21.26 -12.69 0.35
C ALA A 121 -21.91 -13.76 1.22
N HIS A 122 -22.21 -13.41 2.47
CA HIS A 122 -22.86 -14.29 3.47
C HIS A 122 -24.27 -13.79 3.85
N THR A 123 -24.72 -12.68 3.28
CA THR A 123 -26.02 -12.07 3.56
C THR A 123 -26.61 -11.44 2.30
N ASP A 124 -27.94 -11.31 2.24
CA ASP A 124 -28.62 -10.60 1.16
C ASP A 124 -28.20 -9.12 1.07
N ALA A 125 -27.87 -8.50 2.19
CA ALA A 125 -27.37 -7.13 2.20
C ALA A 125 -26.00 -7.03 1.49
N ALA A 126 -25.13 -8.02 1.68
CA ALA A 126 -23.85 -8.09 0.96
C ALA A 126 -24.07 -8.29 -0.54
N ILE A 127 -25.02 -9.16 -0.93
CA ILE A 127 -25.35 -9.38 -2.35
C ILE A 127 -25.86 -8.09 -3.00
N ARG A 128 -26.74 -7.33 -2.34
CA ARG A 128 -27.21 -6.03 -2.86
C ARG A 128 -26.06 -5.04 -3.04
N SER A 129 -25.16 -4.95 -2.05
CA SER A 129 -23.97 -4.11 -2.15
C SER A 129 -23.03 -4.55 -3.28
N PHE A 130 -22.87 -5.86 -3.49
CA PHE A 130 -22.04 -6.38 -4.58
C PHE A 130 -22.65 -6.09 -5.97
N ARG A 131 -23.96 -6.18 -6.13
CA ARG A 131 -24.64 -5.77 -7.38
C ARG A 131 -24.33 -4.31 -7.72
N GLN A 132 -24.51 -3.40 -6.76
CA GLN A 132 -24.19 -1.99 -6.95
C GLN A 132 -22.70 -1.80 -7.32
N ARG A 133 -21.80 -2.46 -6.61
CA ARG A 133 -20.36 -2.38 -6.85
C ARG A 133 -19.98 -2.91 -8.23
N VAL A 134 -20.57 -4.02 -8.67
CA VAL A 134 -20.34 -4.58 -10.00
C VAL A 134 -20.75 -3.59 -11.09
N GLU A 135 -21.90 -2.94 -10.98
CA GLU A 135 -22.37 -1.97 -11.97
C GLU A 135 -21.48 -0.73 -12.03
N ILE A 136 -21.06 -0.19 -10.88
CA ILE A 136 -20.10 0.92 -10.82
C ILE A 136 -18.76 0.51 -11.45
N ASN A 137 -18.25 -0.67 -11.13
CA ASN A 137 -17.00 -1.16 -11.68
C ASN A 137 -17.08 -1.28 -13.20
N LYS A 138 -18.14 -1.89 -13.76
CA LYS A 138 -18.34 -2.01 -15.19
C LYS A 138 -18.42 -0.65 -15.88
N HIS A 139 -19.15 0.31 -15.29
CA HIS A 139 -19.30 1.65 -15.83
C HIS A 139 -17.96 2.38 -15.99
N PHE A 140 -17.02 2.16 -15.08
CA PHE A 140 -15.69 2.77 -15.11
C PHE A 140 -14.57 1.84 -15.62
N GLY A 141 -14.96 0.76 -16.34
CA GLY A 141 -14.01 -0.12 -17.05
C GLY A 141 -13.33 -1.20 -16.19
N GLY A 142 -13.78 -1.42 -14.94
CA GLY A 142 -13.35 -2.54 -14.12
C GLY A 142 -14.14 -3.81 -14.47
N ARG A 143 -13.44 -4.94 -14.58
CA ARG A 143 -14.08 -6.24 -14.89
C ARG A 143 -14.50 -6.94 -13.62
N SER A 144 -15.76 -6.77 -13.24
CA SER A 144 -16.37 -7.40 -12.07
C SER A 144 -17.69 -8.04 -12.40
N GLU A 145 -17.99 -9.17 -11.76
CA GLU A 145 -19.23 -9.92 -11.93
C GLU A 145 -19.73 -10.44 -10.59
N LEU A 146 -21.06 -10.58 -10.46
CA LEU A 146 -21.66 -11.35 -9.39
C LEU A 146 -21.77 -12.80 -9.86
N ILE A 147 -21.18 -13.72 -9.12
CA ILE A 147 -21.18 -15.16 -9.42
C ILE A 147 -21.95 -15.94 -8.35
N ASP A 148 -22.54 -17.06 -8.75
CA ASP A 148 -23.29 -17.93 -7.87
C ASP A 148 -22.39 -18.95 -7.13
N THR A 149 -23.01 -19.76 -6.28
CA THR A 149 -22.32 -20.76 -5.46
C THR A 149 -21.69 -21.88 -6.26
N GLN A 150 -22.26 -22.23 -7.43
CA GLN A 150 -21.71 -23.26 -8.30
C GLN A 150 -20.42 -22.74 -8.97
N GLN A 151 -20.46 -21.53 -9.51
CA GLN A 151 -19.29 -20.87 -10.11
C GLN A 151 -18.17 -20.65 -9.07
N ILE A 152 -18.52 -20.35 -7.80
CA ILE A 152 -17.55 -20.24 -6.72
C ILE A 152 -16.85 -21.59 -6.47
N LYS A 153 -17.60 -22.69 -6.40
CA LYS A 153 -17.04 -24.04 -6.21
C LYS A 153 -16.12 -24.47 -7.36
N GLU A 154 -16.46 -24.09 -8.59
CA GLU A 154 -15.61 -24.35 -9.75
C GLU A 154 -14.32 -23.53 -9.69
N LEU A 155 -14.41 -22.27 -9.29
CA LEU A 155 -13.27 -21.35 -9.19
C LEU A 155 -12.34 -21.69 -8.02
N VAL A 156 -12.91 -22.09 -6.87
CA VAL A 156 -12.17 -22.39 -5.63
C VAL A 156 -12.72 -23.68 -5.00
N PRO A 157 -12.37 -24.87 -5.55
CA PRO A 157 -12.93 -26.16 -5.09
C PRO A 157 -12.63 -26.49 -3.61
N THR A 158 -11.57 -25.93 -3.04
CA THR A 158 -11.12 -26.16 -1.67
C THR A 158 -11.79 -25.27 -0.63
N LEU A 159 -12.63 -24.31 -1.08
CA LEU A 159 -13.30 -23.38 -0.19
C LEU A 159 -14.40 -24.09 0.61
N ASN A 160 -14.43 -23.87 1.92
CA ASN A 160 -15.60 -24.23 2.74
C ASN A 160 -16.76 -23.27 2.41
N MET A 161 -17.85 -23.83 1.89
CA MET A 161 -19.03 -23.04 1.51
C MET A 161 -19.96 -22.67 2.68
N ASN A 162 -19.63 -23.12 3.90
CA ASN A 162 -20.37 -22.80 5.11
C ASN A 162 -19.42 -22.50 6.29
N PRO A 163 -18.50 -21.55 6.16
CA PRO A 163 -17.55 -21.22 7.23
C PRO A 163 -18.28 -20.61 8.44
N ALA A 164 -17.94 -21.06 9.65
CA ALA A 164 -18.51 -20.56 10.90
C ALA A 164 -20.06 -20.50 10.91
N HIS A 165 -20.71 -21.47 10.26
CA HIS A 165 -22.16 -21.50 10.05
C HIS A 165 -22.73 -20.28 9.27
N LEU A 166 -21.90 -19.57 8.53
CA LEU A 166 -22.26 -18.48 7.63
C LEU A 166 -22.19 -18.98 6.18
N PRO A 167 -23.29 -19.43 5.57
CA PRO A 167 -23.27 -19.96 4.22
C PRO A 167 -22.79 -18.92 3.22
N VAL A 168 -21.98 -19.34 2.26
CA VAL A 168 -21.62 -18.53 1.12
C VAL A 168 -22.82 -18.50 0.16
N LEU A 169 -23.39 -17.32 -0.07
CA LEU A 169 -24.59 -17.13 -0.89
C LEU A 169 -24.29 -16.70 -2.31
N ALA A 170 -23.22 -15.91 -2.49
CA ALA A 170 -22.75 -15.39 -3.79
C ALA A 170 -21.32 -14.89 -3.66
N GLY A 171 -20.69 -14.54 -4.77
CA GLY A 171 -19.38 -13.92 -4.81
C GLY A 171 -19.31 -12.72 -5.74
N LEU A 172 -18.55 -11.71 -5.36
CA LEU A 172 -18.10 -10.68 -6.28
C LEU A 172 -16.77 -11.14 -6.86
N TRP A 173 -16.77 -11.50 -8.12
CA TRP A 173 -15.59 -11.88 -8.88
C TRP A 173 -15.02 -10.66 -9.60
N HIS A 174 -13.77 -10.29 -9.28
CA HIS A 174 -13.04 -9.19 -9.92
C HIS A 174 -11.86 -9.75 -10.70
N MET A 175 -11.99 -9.80 -12.02
CA MET A 175 -11.03 -10.43 -12.93
C MET A 175 -9.70 -9.68 -13.01
N ASP A 176 -9.70 -8.36 -12.72
CA ASP A 176 -8.49 -7.53 -12.73
C ASP A 176 -7.68 -7.62 -11.43
N GLY A 177 -8.15 -8.42 -10.48
CA GLY A 177 -7.41 -8.71 -9.26
C GLY A 177 -6.05 -9.35 -9.56
N ALA A 178 -5.01 -8.86 -8.89
CA ALA A 178 -3.63 -9.28 -9.12
C ALA A 178 -2.79 -9.23 -7.84
N THR A 179 -1.59 -9.76 -7.93
CA THR A 179 -0.53 -9.59 -6.93
C THR A 179 0.77 -9.20 -7.62
N ALA A 180 1.69 -8.58 -6.86
CA ALA A 180 3.06 -8.33 -7.31
C ALA A 180 4.02 -8.46 -6.11
N ARG A 181 5.32 -8.57 -6.35
CA ARG A 181 6.32 -8.52 -5.28
C ARG A 181 6.49 -7.06 -4.83
N HIS A 182 6.08 -6.78 -3.62
CA HIS A 182 6.09 -5.42 -3.06
C HIS A 182 7.50 -4.82 -2.93
N ASP A 183 8.49 -5.64 -2.59
CA ASP A 183 9.90 -5.27 -2.57
C ASP A 183 10.41 -4.96 -3.98
N ALA A 184 10.11 -5.81 -4.97
CA ALA A 184 10.49 -5.60 -6.35
C ALA A 184 9.89 -4.30 -6.93
N VAL A 185 8.64 -3.97 -6.59
CA VAL A 185 8.00 -2.71 -6.98
C VAL A 185 8.78 -1.51 -6.40
N ALA A 186 9.09 -1.55 -5.09
CA ALA A 186 9.85 -0.47 -4.44
C ALA A 186 11.26 -0.35 -5.02
N TRP A 187 11.94 -1.44 -5.28
CA TRP A 187 13.27 -1.46 -5.86
C TRP A 187 13.28 -0.99 -7.32
N GLY A 188 12.30 -1.38 -8.12
CA GLY A 188 12.16 -0.91 -9.50
C GLY A 188 12.02 0.62 -9.55
N TYR A 189 11.15 1.19 -8.74
CA TYR A 189 11.00 2.64 -8.61
C TYR A 189 12.27 3.32 -8.10
N ALA A 190 12.89 2.80 -7.03
CA ALA A 190 14.10 3.37 -6.46
C ALA A 190 15.27 3.34 -7.47
N LYS A 191 15.48 2.20 -8.16
CA LYS A 191 16.48 2.07 -9.23
C LYS A 191 16.21 3.10 -10.33
N GLY A 192 14.98 3.15 -10.83
CA GLY A 192 14.60 4.08 -11.89
C GLY A 192 14.75 5.56 -11.48
N ALA A 193 14.48 5.91 -10.23
CA ALA A 193 14.67 7.27 -9.71
C ALA A 193 16.15 7.62 -9.57
N THR A 194 16.95 6.76 -8.94
CA THR A 194 18.37 7.01 -8.70
C THR A 194 19.20 7.04 -9.97
N GLN A 195 18.86 6.24 -10.98
CA GLN A 195 19.48 6.31 -12.32
C GLN A 195 19.23 7.66 -13.02
N ARG A 196 18.21 8.41 -12.59
CA ARG A 196 17.87 9.76 -13.09
C ARG A 196 18.40 10.90 -12.22
N GLY A 197 19.22 10.60 -11.23
CA GLY A 197 19.87 11.60 -10.38
C GLY A 197 19.18 11.90 -9.06
N VAL A 198 18.08 11.23 -8.74
CA VAL A 198 17.44 11.32 -7.41
C VAL A 198 18.34 10.68 -6.35
N GLU A 199 18.44 11.29 -5.18
CA GLU A 199 19.22 10.76 -4.07
C GLU A 199 18.31 10.04 -3.05
N LEU A 200 18.69 8.81 -2.68
CA LEU A 200 18.04 8.04 -1.64
C LEU A 200 18.93 7.95 -0.40
N HIS A 201 18.48 8.59 0.67
CA HIS A 201 19.18 8.63 1.95
C HIS A 201 18.46 7.74 2.98
N GLN A 202 18.96 6.52 3.13
CA GLN A 202 18.53 5.60 4.19
C GLN A 202 19.14 6.02 5.54
N LEU A 203 18.58 5.53 6.65
CA LEU A 203 18.99 5.85 8.03
C LEU A 203 19.00 7.37 8.30
N THR A 204 18.08 8.08 7.62
CA THR A 204 17.93 9.53 7.69
C THR A 204 16.52 9.86 8.16
N GLU A 205 16.38 10.07 9.47
CA GLU A 205 15.10 10.39 10.10
C GLU A 205 14.85 11.89 10.11
N VAL A 206 13.66 12.29 9.65
CA VAL A 206 13.20 13.68 9.75
C VAL A 206 12.63 13.92 11.15
N GLU A 207 13.31 14.79 11.90
CA GLU A 207 12.98 15.13 13.28
C GLU A 207 12.04 16.32 13.38
N GLU A 208 12.19 17.32 12.47
CA GLU A 208 11.39 18.56 12.46
C GLU A 208 11.06 18.97 11.02
N ILE A 209 9.93 19.62 10.83
CA ILE A 209 9.56 20.32 9.59
C ILE A 209 9.76 21.80 9.84
N ILE A 210 10.60 22.44 9.03
CA ILE A 210 10.91 23.87 9.20
C ILE A 210 9.91 24.68 8.39
N VAL A 211 9.03 25.39 9.09
CA VAL A 211 8.02 26.26 8.49
C VAL A 211 8.36 27.72 8.81
N LYS A 212 8.42 28.56 7.77
CA LYS A 212 8.61 30.02 7.89
C LYS A 212 7.54 30.71 7.05
N ASP A 213 6.89 31.71 7.60
CA ASP A 213 5.85 32.50 6.92
C ASP A 213 4.74 31.65 6.28
N GLY A 214 4.35 30.55 6.96
CA GLY A 214 3.31 29.62 6.51
C GLY A 214 3.73 28.66 5.38
N ALA A 215 5.00 28.64 4.99
CA ALA A 215 5.55 27.76 3.97
C ALA A 215 6.65 26.84 4.54
N VAL A 216 6.75 25.60 4.01
CA VAL A 216 7.90 24.75 4.31
C VAL A 216 9.14 25.34 3.63
N THR A 217 10.28 25.35 4.34
CA THR A 217 11.58 25.84 3.86
C THR A 217 12.69 24.82 4.03
N GLY A 218 12.43 23.73 4.74
CA GLY A 218 13.42 22.68 4.98
C GLY A 218 12.95 21.67 6.00
N VAL A 219 13.82 20.72 6.29
CA VAL A 219 13.64 19.70 7.32
C VAL A 219 14.93 19.55 8.14
N LYS A 220 14.77 19.26 9.43
CA LYS A 220 15.88 18.86 10.29
C LYS A 220 15.91 17.34 10.38
N THR A 221 17.05 16.75 10.22
CA THR A 221 17.24 15.30 10.29
C THR A 221 18.31 14.94 11.33
N ASN A 222 18.39 13.66 11.69
CA ASN A 222 19.49 13.12 12.52
C ASN A 222 20.88 13.25 11.85
N ARG A 223 20.96 13.70 10.59
CA ARG A 223 22.20 13.87 9.81
C ARG A 223 22.47 15.34 9.43
N GLY A 224 21.68 16.26 9.92
CA GLY A 224 21.79 17.69 9.64
C GLY A 224 20.51 18.31 9.11
N THR A 225 20.54 19.60 8.87
CA THR A 225 19.40 20.38 8.33
C THR A 225 19.52 20.46 6.80
N VAL A 226 18.40 20.28 6.13
CA VAL A 226 18.30 20.33 4.67
C VAL A 226 17.25 21.35 4.29
N ASN A 227 17.59 22.31 3.43
CA ASN A 227 16.65 23.25 2.86
C ASN A 227 15.91 22.61 1.69
N CYS A 228 14.65 23.01 1.44
CA CYS A 228 13.91 22.55 0.27
C CYS A 228 12.90 23.59 -0.21
N GLY A 229 12.64 23.57 -1.52
CA GLY A 229 11.55 24.34 -2.11
C GLY A 229 10.18 23.72 -1.84
N VAL A 230 10.13 22.38 -1.79
CA VAL A 230 8.93 21.56 -1.57
C VAL A 230 9.27 20.39 -0.65
N ALA A 231 8.36 20.03 0.24
CA ALA A 231 8.42 18.76 0.95
C ALA A 231 7.15 17.93 0.74
N VAL A 232 7.30 16.62 0.69
CA VAL A 232 6.20 15.65 0.55
C VAL A 232 6.24 14.66 1.71
N GLN A 233 5.11 14.48 2.36
CA GLN A 233 4.94 13.50 3.41
C GLN A 233 4.38 12.19 2.82
N ALA A 234 5.16 11.09 2.88
CA ALA A 234 4.77 9.75 2.44
C ALA A 234 5.18 8.69 3.48
N VAL A 235 4.74 8.89 4.74
CA VAL A 235 5.19 8.13 5.92
C VAL A 235 4.12 7.19 6.50
N ALA A 236 3.03 6.96 5.77
CA ALA A 236 1.97 6.01 6.11
C ALA A 236 1.47 6.20 7.56
N GLY A 237 1.45 5.17 8.39
CA GLY A 237 0.94 5.20 9.76
C GLY A 237 1.57 6.25 10.70
N HIS A 238 2.66 6.89 10.30
CA HIS A 238 3.29 7.99 11.07
C HIS A 238 2.84 9.38 10.60
N SER A 239 1.90 9.46 9.67
CA SER A 239 1.49 10.72 9.03
C SER A 239 0.97 11.77 10.00
N SER A 240 0.14 11.38 10.98
CA SER A 240 -0.35 12.32 12.01
C SER A 240 0.78 12.90 12.88
N LEU A 241 1.81 12.08 13.18
CA LEU A 241 2.95 12.54 13.98
C LEU A 241 3.79 13.56 13.22
N LEU A 242 3.99 13.34 11.92
CA LEU A 242 4.77 14.25 11.09
C LEU A 242 4.01 15.54 10.80
N ALA A 243 2.70 15.47 10.55
CA ALA A 243 1.83 16.63 10.38
C ALA A 243 1.83 17.54 11.64
N ALA A 244 1.83 16.95 12.84
CA ALA A 244 1.94 17.70 14.09
C ALA A 244 3.26 18.49 14.19
N LYS A 245 4.36 17.95 13.66
CA LYS A 245 5.65 18.67 13.57
C LYS A 245 5.62 19.84 12.58
N ALA A 246 4.69 19.82 11.62
CA ALA A 246 4.43 20.93 10.69
C ALA A 246 3.34 21.90 11.20
N GLY A 247 2.81 21.69 12.42
CA GLY A 247 1.86 22.59 13.07
C GLY A 247 0.38 22.36 12.76
N PHE A 248 -0.01 21.20 12.15
CA PHE A 248 -1.41 20.90 11.90
C PHE A 248 -1.79 19.46 12.26
N ARG A 249 -3.09 19.18 12.38
CA ARG A 249 -3.63 17.85 12.67
C ARG A 249 -4.22 17.22 11.42
N MET A 250 -3.99 15.92 11.27
CA MET A 250 -4.66 15.11 10.24
C MET A 250 -5.74 14.22 10.87
N PRO A 251 -6.89 14.03 10.21
CA PRO A 251 -7.97 13.15 10.68
C PRO A 251 -7.63 11.68 10.41
N ILE A 252 -6.56 11.18 11.02
CA ILE A 252 -6.02 9.83 10.85
C ILE A 252 -5.80 9.18 12.20
N LEU A 253 -6.26 7.92 12.33
CA LEU A 253 -5.91 7.01 13.41
C LEU A 253 -5.04 5.87 12.88
N SER A 254 -4.01 5.52 13.65
CA SER A 254 -3.07 4.47 13.24
C SER A 254 -3.31 3.18 14.01
N TYR A 255 -3.44 2.05 13.28
CA TYR A 255 -3.71 0.74 13.84
C TYR A 255 -2.70 -0.30 13.35
N PRO A 256 -2.26 -1.25 14.21
CA PRO A 256 -1.47 -2.41 13.76
C PRO A 256 -2.35 -3.35 12.93
N LEU A 257 -2.10 -3.43 11.62
CA LEU A 257 -2.76 -4.40 10.74
C LEU A 257 -1.87 -5.63 10.60
N GLN A 258 -2.43 -6.81 10.86
CA GLN A 258 -1.66 -8.04 10.98
C GLN A 258 -1.92 -9.01 9.84
N ALA A 259 -0.87 -9.76 9.48
CA ALA A 259 -0.92 -10.82 8.50
C ALA A 259 0.03 -11.96 8.89
N MET A 260 -0.18 -13.11 8.26
CA MET A 260 0.55 -14.34 8.53
C MET A 260 0.90 -15.06 7.23
N VAL A 261 1.89 -15.95 7.31
CA VAL A 261 2.30 -16.81 6.21
C VAL A 261 2.61 -18.22 6.72
N THR A 262 2.15 -19.23 5.95
CA THR A 262 2.40 -20.66 6.22
C THR A 262 3.67 -21.15 5.53
N GLN A 263 4.04 -22.40 5.79
CA GLN A 263 4.95 -23.15 4.94
C GLN A 263 4.40 -23.24 3.51
N PRO A 264 5.26 -23.41 2.50
CA PRO A 264 4.81 -23.58 1.11
C PRO A 264 4.12 -24.94 0.92
N VAL A 265 3.07 -24.94 0.10
CA VAL A 265 2.33 -26.14 -0.33
C VAL A 265 2.14 -26.13 -1.84
N LYS A 266 1.71 -27.25 -2.41
CA LYS A 266 1.36 -27.32 -3.83
C LYS A 266 0.29 -26.28 -4.18
N PRO A 267 0.25 -25.78 -5.44
CA PRO A 267 -0.79 -24.83 -5.87
C PRO A 267 -2.19 -25.42 -5.67
N PHE A 268 -3.06 -24.64 -5.02
CA PHE A 268 -4.47 -25.00 -4.80
C PHE A 268 -5.41 -23.80 -4.91
N LEU A 269 -4.87 -22.59 -4.89
CA LEU A 269 -5.64 -21.35 -4.84
C LEU A 269 -5.07 -20.34 -5.84
N ASP A 270 -5.77 -20.14 -6.95
CA ASP A 270 -5.41 -19.13 -7.93
C ASP A 270 -5.84 -17.72 -7.50
N PRO A 271 -7.14 -17.42 -7.25
CA PRO A 271 -7.54 -16.08 -6.87
C PRO A 271 -7.26 -15.79 -5.41
N LEU A 272 -7.16 -14.51 -5.09
CA LEU A 272 -7.32 -14.07 -3.71
C LEU A 272 -8.79 -14.26 -3.31
N VAL A 273 -9.06 -14.90 -2.17
CA VAL A 273 -10.41 -15.03 -1.59
C VAL A 273 -10.51 -14.18 -0.33
N SER A 274 -11.57 -13.41 -0.20
CA SER A 274 -11.84 -12.57 0.98
C SER A 274 -13.26 -12.71 1.49
N SER A 275 -13.43 -12.67 2.82
CA SER A 275 -14.73 -12.59 3.48
C SER A 275 -14.76 -11.38 4.40
N SER A 276 -15.67 -10.43 4.14
CA SER A 276 -15.87 -9.28 5.03
C SER A 276 -16.50 -9.67 6.35
N ALA A 277 -17.31 -10.74 6.39
CA ALA A 277 -17.95 -11.23 7.60
C ALA A 277 -16.93 -11.86 8.56
N LEU A 278 -15.95 -12.58 8.02
CA LEU A 278 -14.86 -13.19 8.80
C LEU A 278 -13.65 -12.26 8.96
N HIS A 279 -13.69 -11.05 8.40
CA HIS A 279 -12.54 -10.12 8.39
C HIS A 279 -11.22 -10.78 8.00
N CYS A 280 -11.26 -11.69 7.02
CA CYS A 280 -10.13 -12.48 6.58
C CYS A 280 -10.04 -12.53 5.06
N TYR A 281 -8.83 -12.49 4.54
CA TYR A 281 -8.53 -12.87 3.17
C TYR A 281 -7.43 -13.92 3.15
N VAL A 282 -7.43 -14.76 2.14
CA VAL A 282 -6.47 -15.84 1.92
C VAL A 282 -5.99 -15.78 0.47
N GLN A 283 -4.70 -15.87 0.26
CA GLN A 283 -4.08 -15.95 -1.07
C GLN A 283 -2.87 -16.88 -1.04
N GLN A 284 -2.57 -17.51 -2.17
CA GLN A 284 -1.37 -18.32 -2.33
C GLN A 284 -0.33 -17.58 -3.16
N THR A 285 0.92 -17.55 -2.69
CA THR A 285 2.05 -16.95 -3.42
C THR A 285 2.52 -17.84 -4.58
N GLY A 286 3.26 -17.28 -5.51
CA GLY A 286 3.87 -18.07 -6.59
C GLY A 286 4.89 -19.12 -6.13
N ARG A 287 5.35 -19.07 -4.88
CA ARG A 287 6.25 -20.06 -4.26
C ARG A 287 5.51 -21.10 -3.42
N GLY A 288 4.19 -20.96 -3.30
CA GLY A 288 3.33 -21.91 -2.61
C GLY A 288 2.95 -21.56 -1.17
N GLU A 289 3.54 -20.52 -0.56
CA GLU A 289 3.13 -20.09 0.78
C GLU A 289 1.71 -19.53 0.74
N VAL A 290 0.92 -19.79 1.79
CA VAL A 290 -0.39 -19.19 1.97
C VAL A 290 -0.26 -17.97 2.87
N VAL A 291 -0.66 -16.81 2.35
CA VAL A 291 -0.70 -15.54 3.08
C VAL A 291 -2.14 -15.21 3.42
N PHE A 292 -2.40 -14.90 4.66
CA PHE A 292 -3.73 -14.47 5.12
C PHE A 292 -3.63 -13.34 6.14
N GLY A 293 -4.68 -12.53 6.24
CA GLY A 293 -4.73 -11.37 7.09
C GLY A 293 -6.07 -10.66 7.00
N GLY A 294 -6.15 -9.43 7.47
CA GLY A 294 -7.34 -8.59 7.44
C GLY A 294 -7.77 -8.06 8.80
N GLY A 295 -7.23 -8.61 9.89
CA GLY A 295 -7.49 -8.16 11.24
C GLY A 295 -6.49 -7.10 11.72
N SER A 296 -6.97 -6.18 12.54
CA SER A 296 -6.15 -5.19 13.26
C SER A 296 -6.53 -5.19 14.73
N ASP A 297 -5.57 -4.85 15.59
CA ASP A 297 -5.90 -4.60 17.00
C ASP A 297 -6.98 -3.51 17.11
N PRO A 298 -7.88 -3.59 18.11
CA PRO A 298 -9.06 -2.72 18.17
C PRO A 298 -8.79 -1.31 18.71
N TYR A 299 -7.54 -0.97 18.98
CA TYR A 299 -7.13 0.32 19.54
C TYR A 299 -5.98 0.93 18.74
N PRO A 300 -5.89 2.28 18.64
CA PRO A 300 -4.81 2.97 17.94
C PRO A 300 -3.46 2.74 18.61
N LEU A 301 -2.48 2.28 17.84
CA LEU A 301 -1.11 2.01 18.29
C LEU A 301 -0.10 2.24 17.17
N TYR A 302 1.12 2.61 17.55
CA TYR A 302 2.30 2.65 16.67
C TYR A 302 3.21 1.42 16.82
N ASN A 303 2.65 0.30 17.30
CA ASN A 303 3.39 -0.94 17.48
C ASN A 303 3.41 -1.76 16.18
N THR A 304 4.58 -2.24 15.79
CA THR A 304 4.76 -3.14 14.64
C THR A 304 4.88 -4.61 15.03
N ARG A 305 4.67 -4.93 16.31
CA ARG A 305 4.64 -6.31 16.81
C ARG A 305 3.23 -6.87 16.69
N SER A 306 3.16 -8.15 16.38
CA SER A 306 1.91 -8.90 16.34
C SER A 306 1.46 -9.30 17.75
N THR A 307 0.15 -9.52 17.92
CA THR A 307 -0.48 -9.97 19.17
C THR A 307 -0.96 -11.40 19.07
N LEU A 308 -1.10 -12.07 20.21
CA LEU A 308 -1.59 -13.45 20.28
C LEU A 308 -3.08 -13.50 19.91
N GLU A 309 -3.87 -12.56 20.41
CA GLU A 309 -5.31 -12.45 20.19
C GLU A 309 -5.61 -12.35 18.67
N MET A 310 -4.86 -11.51 17.95
CA MET A 310 -5.03 -11.37 16.51
C MET A 310 -4.55 -12.61 15.76
N LYS A 311 -3.52 -13.31 16.26
CA LYS A 311 -3.07 -14.58 15.71
C LYS A 311 -4.17 -15.63 15.79
N GLU A 312 -4.76 -15.81 16.95
CA GLU A 312 -5.83 -16.79 17.18
C GLU A 312 -7.06 -16.49 16.31
N SER A 313 -7.50 -15.24 16.29
CA SER A 313 -8.65 -14.80 15.48
C SER A 313 -8.42 -15.06 13.99
N LEU A 314 -7.29 -14.62 13.43
CA LEU A 314 -7.00 -14.79 12.01
C LEU A 314 -6.81 -16.25 11.61
N LEU A 315 -6.18 -17.07 12.47
CA LEU A 315 -6.05 -18.51 12.23
C LEU A 315 -7.41 -19.18 12.21
N ALA A 316 -8.26 -18.90 13.20
CA ALA A 316 -9.62 -19.45 13.26
C ALA A 316 -10.39 -19.12 11.96
N HIS A 317 -10.40 -17.87 11.54
CA HIS A 317 -11.12 -17.44 10.34
C HIS A 317 -10.53 -18.03 9.04
N ALA A 318 -9.20 -18.14 8.94
CA ALA A 318 -8.57 -18.76 7.77
C ALA A 318 -8.87 -20.27 7.69
N ILE A 319 -8.86 -20.98 8.81
CA ILE A 319 -9.22 -22.41 8.91
C ILE A 319 -10.70 -22.63 8.61
N GLU A 320 -11.58 -21.74 9.07
CA GLU A 320 -13.01 -21.77 8.70
C GLU A 320 -13.21 -21.66 7.19
N MET A 321 -12.46 -20.82 6.51
CA MET A 321 -12.52 -20.70 5.06
C MET A 321 -11.87 -21.88 4.33
N PHE A 322 -10.75 -22.39 4.84
CA PHE A 322 -9.94 -23.46 4.25
C PHE A 322 -9.49 -24.45 5.34
N PRO A 323 -10.30 -25.46 5.68
CA PRO A 323 -10.05 -26.33 6.85
C PRO A 323 -8.69 -27.04 6.86
N PHE A 324 -8.13 -27.38 5.71
CA PHE A 324 -6.82 -28.03 5.62
C PHE A 324 -5.65 -27.12 6.08
N LEU A 325 -5.86 -25.81 6.24
CA LEU A 325 -4.85 -24.92 6.81
C LEU A 325 -4.50 -25.25 8.26
N ALA A 326 -5.37 -25.98 8.97
CA ALA A 326 -5.10 -26.46 10.31
C ALA A 326 -3.87 -27.39 10.40
N ASP A 327 -3.54 -28.09 9.31
CA ASP A 327 -2.41 -29.02 9.25
C ASP A 327 -1.09 -28.32 8.85
N LEU A 328 -1.12 -27.02 8.53
CA LEU A 328 0.05 -26.30 8.07
C LEU A 328 0.80 -25.60 9.20
N ARG A 329 2.11 -25.54 9.08
CA ARG A 329 2.94 -24.76 10.00
C ARG A 329 2.88 -23.27 9.66
N LEU A 330 2.61 -22.46 10.68
CA LEU A 330 2.75 -21.02 10.59
C LEU A 330 4.25 -20.65 10.63
N MET A 331 4.74 -19.96 9.60
CA MET A 331 6.15 -19.59 9.49
C MET A 331 6.44 -18.22 10.06
N ARG A 332 5.52 -17.25 9.88
CA ARG A 332 5.68 -15.87 10.34
C ARG A 332 4.34 -15.19 10.55
N GLN A 333 4.33 -14.29 11.52
CA GLN A 333 3.32 -13.25 11.74
C GLN A 333 4.01 -11.89 11.79
N TRP A 334 3.36 -10.85 11.26
CA TRP A 334 3.87 -9.48 11.30
C TRP A 334 2.73 -8.46 11.34
N ALA A 335 3.07 -7.21 11.71
CA ALA A 335 2.14 -6.09 11.70
C ALA A 335 2.71 -4.90 10.94
N GLY A 336 1.86 -4.22 10.17
CA GLY A 336 2.10 -2.89 9.61
C GLY A 336 1.23 -1.85 10.32
N ILE A 337 1.66 -0.59 10.34
CA ILE A 337 0.88 0.49 10.94
C ILE A 337 0.05 1.15 9.84
N THR A 338 -1.27 0.89 9.84
CA THR A 338 -2.19 1.54 8.90
C THR A 338 -2.52 2.95 9.36
N ASP A 339 -2.85 3.80 8.42
CA ASP A 339 -3.28 5.19 8.60
C ASP A 339 -4.74 5.33 8.16
N MET A 340 -5.67 5.06 9.10
CA MET A 340 -7.10 5.02 8.81
C MET A 340 -7.73 6.41 8.92
N THR A 341 -8.40 6.83 7.85
CA THR A 341 -9.25 8.03 7.81
C THR A 341 -10.69 7.70 8.21
N ALA A 342 -11.48 8.73 8.55
CA ALA A 342 -12.87 8.56 8.96
C ALA A 342 -13.76 7.94 7.86
N ASP A 343 -13.43 8.18 6.59
CA ASP A 343 -14.17 7.70 5.41
C ASP A 343 -13.48 6.56 4.66
N TYR A 344 -12.39 6.01 5.23
CA TYR A 344 -11.62 4.92 4.65
C TYR A 344 -11.00 5.25 3.27
N SER A 345 -10.80 6.54 2.95
CA SER A 345 -10.20 6.98 1.70
C SER A 345 -8.92 7.78 1.95
N PRO A 346 -7.95 7.79 1.03
CA PRO A 346 -6.68 8.47 1.25
C PRO A 346 -6.83 9.98 1.38
N ILE A 347 -5.78 10.62 1.90
CA ILE A 347 -5.59 12.07 1.89
C ILE A 347 -4.44 12.37 0.95
N MET A 348 -4.75 13.05 -0.15
CA MET A 348 -3.78 13.40 -1.19
C MET A 348 -3.86 14.89 -1.54
N GLY A 349 -2.70 15.50 -1.77
CA GLY A 349 -2.66 16.86 -2.30
C GLY A 349 -2.12 17.90 -1.33
N LEU A 350 -2.81 19.02 -1.20
CA LEU A 350 -2.37 20.17 -0.43
C LEU A 350 -2.51 19.96 1.08
N SER A 351 -1.58 20.53 1.84
CA SER A 351 -1.71 20.71 3.28
C SER A 351 -2.02 22.17 3.62
N PRO A 352 -2.32 22.49 4.91
CA PRO A 352 -2.42 23.88 5.37
C PRO A 352 -1.11 24.67 5.30
N VAL A 353 0.02 23.98 5.16
CA VAL A 353 1.35 24.59 5.02
C VAL A 353 1.72 24.66 3.52
N LYS A 354 2.02 25.84 3.03
CA LYS A 354 2.39 26.06 1.62
C LYS A 354 3.63 25.23 1.26
N ASN A 355 3.63 24.64 0.06
CA ASN A 355 4.70 23.79 -0.46
C ASN A 355 4.94 22.50 0.35
N TYR A 356 4.02 22.11 1.22
CA TYR A 356 4.03 20.85 1.93
C TYR A 356 2.87 19.97 1.47
N TYR A 357 3.16 18.89 0.78
CA TYR A 357 2.14 18.04 0.15
C TYR A 357 1.93 16.74 0.93
N LEU A 358 0.72 16.20 0.82
CA LEU A 358 0.26 15.03 1.58
C LEU A 358 0.06 13.83 0.67
N ASP A 359 0.57 12.70 1.13
CA ASP A 359 0.32 11.35 0.65
C ASP A 359 0.12 10.43 1.86
N ALA A 360 -1.11 10.28 2.33
CA ALA A 360 -1.43 9.66 3.61
C ALA A 360 -2.86 9.08 3.64
N GLY A 361 -3.24 8.46 4.77
CA GLY A 361 -4.61 7.98 4.97
C GLY A 361 -4.97 6.76 4.16
N TRP A 362 -4.00 5.95 3.76
CA TRP A 362 -4.17 4.83 2.85
C TRP A 362 -4.84 3.62 3.46
N GLY A 363 -4.85 3.52 4.78
CA GLY A 363 -5.42 2.39 5.48
C GLY A 363 -4.86 1.06 4.99
N THR A 364 -5.71 0.23 4.38
CA THR A 364 -5.34 -1.08 3.82
C THR A 364 -5.09 -1.06 2.30
N TRP A 365 -5.09 0.11 1.65
CA TRP A 365 -5.18 0.22 0.19
C TRP A 365 -3.96 0.88 -0.48
N GLY A 366 -2.94 1.26 0.28
CA GLY A 366 -1.81 2.02 -0.21
C GLY A 366 -1.01 1.30 -1.30
N PHE A 367 -0.62 0.04 -1.12
CA PHE A 367 0.25 -0.63 -2.09
C PHE A 367 -0.28 -0.58 -3.51
N LYS A 368 -1.56 -0.88 -3.71
CA LYS A 368 -2.18 -0.88 -5.04
C LYS A 368 -2.33 0.51 -5.67
N ALA A 369 -2.13 1.58 -4.91
CA ALA A 369 -2.13 2.95 -5.37
C ALA A 369 -0.73 3.47 -5.77
N THR A 370 0.33 2.72 -5.47
CA THR A 370 1.72 3.17 -5.65
C THR A 370 2.00 3.86 -6.99
N PRO A 371 1.64 3.32 -8.16
CA PRO A 371 1.92 3.98 -9.44
C PRO A 371 1.15 5.30 -9.62
N ILE A 372 -0.16 5.27 -9.41
CA ILE A 372 -1.02 6.44 -9.65
C ILE A 372 -0.76 7.55 -8.64
N CYS A 373 -0.50 7.20 -7.38
CA CYS A 373 -0.09 8.14 -6.34
C CYS A 373 1.20 8.86 -6.76
N GLY A 374 2.24 8.10 -7.11
CA GLY A 374 3.50 8.67 -7.57
C GLY A 374 3.33 9.64 -8.73
N LYS A 375 2.58 9.23 -9.76
CA LYS A 375 2.33 10.05 -10.95
C LYS A 375 1.58 11.34 -10.62
N THR A 376 0.50 11.26 -9.86
CA THR A 376 -0.37 12.41 -9.58
C THR A 376 0.23 13.41 -8.59
N ILE A 377 0.97 12.93 -7.58
CA ILE A 377 1.70 13.83 -6.67
C ILE A 377 2.88 14.49 -7.39
N ALA A 378 3.57 13.78 -8.29
CA ALA A 378 4.62 14.39 -9.13
C ALA A 378 4.05 15.49 -10.03
N GLU A 379 2.89 15.28 -10.66
CA GLU A 379 2.17 16.27 -11.46
C GLU A 379 1.76 17.49 -10.61
N LEU A 380 1.22 17.26 -9.42
CA LEU A 380 0.86 18.31 -8.45
C LEU A 380 2.07 19.22 -8.12
N ILE A 381 3.22 18.62 -7.84
CA ILE A 381 4.46 19.35 -7.53
C ILE A 381 4.93 20.14 -8.74
N ALA A 382 5.05 19.50 -9.90
CA ALA A 382 5.55 20.11 -11.13
C ALA A 382 4.69 21.26 -11.64
N SER A 383 3.38 21.22 -11.37
CA SER A 383 2.44 22.28 -11.72
C SER A 383 2.38 23.44 -10.71
N GLY A 384 3.21 23.43 -9.67
CA GLY A 384 3.21 24.45 -8.62
C GLY A 384 1.98 24.40 -7.71
N GLY A 385 1.38 23.21 -7.52
CA GLY A 385 0.25 23.01 -6.60
C GLY A 385 -1.12 22.93 -7.27
N LYS A 386 -1.22 22.84 -8.59
CA LYS A 386 -2.49 22.58 -9.27
C LYS A 386 -2.88 21.12 -9.06
N VAL A 387 -3.96 20.91 -8.31
CA VAL A 387 -4.44 19.56 -7.94
C VAL A 387 -5.01 18.85 -9.18
N PRO A 388 -4.49 17.67 -9.56
CA PRO A 388 -5.09 16.86 -10.62
C PRO A 388 -6.51 16.39 -10.27
N ASP A 389 -7.43 16.40 -11.24
CA ASP A 389 -8.85 16.08 -11.04
C ASP A 389 -9.07 14.72 -10.39
N ILE A 390 -8.24 13.73 -10.73
CA ILE A 390 -8.37 12.35 -10.24
C ILE A 390 -8.08 12.22 -8.73
N ILE A 391 -7.32 13.14 -8.15
CA ILE A 391 -7.03 13.17 -6.70
C ILE A 391 -7.79 14.27 -5.95
N ALA A 392 -8.45 15.18 -6.64
CA ALA A 392 -9.21 16.27 -6.02
C ALA A 392 -10.26 15.79 -4.97
N PRO A 393 -10.98 14.66 -5.19
CA PRO A 393 -11.91 14.14 -4.18
C PRO A 393 -11.24 13.70 -2.87
N PHE A 394 -9.93 13.43 -2.90
CA PHE A 394 -9.16 12.96 -1.74
C PHE A 394 -8.47 14.09 -0.96
N ALA A 395 -8.83 15.34 -1.22
CA ALA A 395 -8.31 16.49 -0.49
C ALA A 395 -8.63 16.40 1.02
N MET A 396 -7.72 16.90 1.86
CA MET A 396 -7.88 16.84 3.32
C MET A 396 -9.10 17.63 3.81
N ASP A 397 -9.41 18.78 3.20
CA ASP A 397 -10.52 19.65 3.56
C ASP A 397 -11.92 19.07 3.26
N ARG A 398 -12.00 17.90 2.57
CA ARG A 398 -13.28 17.18 2.36
C ARG A 398 -14.00 16.84 3.67
N PHE A 399 -13.26 16.69 4.76
CA PHE A 399 -13.84 16.44 6.08
C PHE A 399 -14.52 17.67 6.68
N ASP A 400 -14.06 18.87 6.33
CA ASP A 400 -14.66 20.13 6.74
C ASP A 400 -15.84 20.53 5.85
N ARG A 401 -15.78 20.15 4.56
CA ARG A 401 -16.84 20.36 3.56
C ARG A 401 -17.93 19.30 3.57
N PHE A 402 -17.79 18.23 4.37
CA PHE A 402 -18.70 17.07 4.41
C PHE A 402 -18.87 16.36 3.06
N THR A 403 -17.80 16.29 2.27
CA THR A 403 -17.74 15.64 0.94
C THR A 403 -16.88 14.38 0.99
N GLN A 404 -17.08 13.54 2.04
CA GLN A 404 -16.30 12.33 2.24
C GLN A 404 -16.54 11.29 1.15
N VAL A 405 -15.48 10.54 0.82
CA VAL A 405 -15.47 9.44 -0.16
C VAL A 405 -15.51 8.12 0.62
N ASN A 406 -16.68 7.54 0.83
CA ASN A 406 -16.85 6.36 1.69
C ASN A 406 -16.69 5.05 0.91
N GLU A 407 -15.47 4.62 0.69
CA GLU A 407 -15.14 3.40 -0.10
C GLU A 407 -15.56 2.09 0.55
N MET A 408 -15.81 2.07 1.86
CA MET A 408 -16.22 0.86 2.56
C MET A 408 -17.74 0.71 2.65
N GLY A 409 -18.51 1.78 2.41
CA GLY A 409 -19.94 1.81 2.66
C GLY A 409 -20.30 1.57 4.13
N LYS A 410 -19.35 1.75 5.05
CA LYS A 410 -19.53 1.63 6.49
C LYS A 410 -19.95 2.97 7.08
N PRO A 411 -20.55 3.00 8.27
CA PRO A 411 -20.74 4.25 9.01
C PRO A 411 -19.41 5.00 9.13
N LEU A 412 -19.43 6.31 8.91
CA LEU A 412 -18.26 7.16 9.06
C LEU A 412 -17.85 7.19 10.53
N MET A 413 -16.54 7.18 10.79
CA MET A 413 -16.04 7.39 12.15
C MET A 413 -16.39 8.81 12.59
N PRO A 414 -16.89 9.02 13.84
CA PRO A 414 -17.19 10.35 14.31
C PRO A 414 -15.93 11.21 14.34
N LYS A 415 -16.05 12.47 13.87
CA LYS A 415 -14.93 13.45 13.82
C LYS A 415 -14.22 13.62 15.18
N ARG A 416 -14.94 13.38 16.29
CA ARG A 416 -14.40 13.49 17.67
C ARG A 416 -13.57 12.29 18.12
N ALA A 417 -13.60 11.18 17.38
CA ALA A 417 -12.84 9.98 17.69
C ALA A 417 -11.46 9.95 16.99
N ILE A 418 -11.15 11.01 16.24
CA ILE A 418 -9.92 11.13 15.45
C ILE A 418 -9.05 12.27 15.96
#